data_2f59300a95828aca566910f5698da964
#
_entry.id   2f59300a95828aca566910f5698da964
#
_cell.length_a   1.000
_cell.length_b   1.000
_cell.length_c   1.000
_cell.angle_alpha   90.00
_cell.angle_beta   90.00
_cell.angle_gamma   90.00
#
_symmetry.space_group_name_H-M   'P 1'
#
loop_
_entity.id
_entity.type
_entity.pdbx_description
1 polymer ?
#
loop_
_entity_poly.entity_id
_entity_poly.type
_entity_poly.pdbx_seq_one_letter_code
_entity_poly.pdbx_strand_id
1 'polypeptide(L)'
;MRESLTYETGLHEECGVFGMFDLEGGDVARDMYYGLSALQHRGQESCGIAVCDTNGPKGVVNCYKGLGLVNEVFHEETLKRLGGNLGVGHVRYSTTGSSTIENTQPLVLKYFKGTLCLAHNGNLVNAFEMRRQLEETGAIFQTTMDSEVIAFHIARERLAAPTAEEAIKRTAAKTRGAYALIISSPRKLIGVRDPFGLRPLCLGKKGNVWIMASESCAITSVGGEFIRDIEPGEIVTITRDGVFSDKSLQQEKRAHCVFEYIYFARLDSHIDDVSVYEARLRGGAALAHSFPADADLVAGVPDSDLTAAMGYAKASGIPYEIIFHKNSYVGRTFIKPTQEERENSVRIKLNILEPAVRGKRIVLVDDSIVRGTTMKNLIRMLKKAGAKEVHVRVSSPPFLFPCYFGTDVPSNKQLIASSHSVEEICREIGADSLGYMPVEDLEEMAGGLPLCTACFTGNYPMDVPDGEIKDALE
;
A
#
# COMPACT_ATOMS: atom_id res chain seq x y z
N MET A 1 10.81 -31.08 1.67
CA MET A 1 10.19 -30.20 0.67
C MET A 1 8.70 -30.13 1.00
N ARG A 2 8.28 -29.08 1.66
CA ARG A 2 6.86 -28.73 1.82
C ARG A 2 6.62 -27.57 0.88
N GLU A 3 5.95 -27.81 -0.23
CA GLU A 3 5.40 -26.76 -1.06
C GLU A 3 4.40 -25.96 -0.24
N SER A 4 4.76 -24.75 0.12
CA SER A 4 3.82 -23.78 0.66
C SER A 4 2.97 -23.24 -0.50
N LEU A 5 1.84 -23.89 -0.74
CA LEU A 5 0.83 -23.40 -1.68
C LEU A 5 0.12 -22.20 -1.03
N THR A 6 0.70 -21.03 -1.15
CA THR A 6 0.03 -19.75 -0.84
C THR A 6 -0.89 -19.40 -2.00
N TYR A 7 -2.17 -19.74 -1.89
CA TYR A 7 -3.21 -19.32 -2.82
C TYR A 7 -4.05 -18.21 -2.20
N GLU A 8 -3.55 -16.99 -2.20
CA GLU A 8 -4.41 -15.81 -2.10
C GLU A 8 -4.73 -15.29 -3.52
N THR A 9 -6.02 -15.06 -3.76
CA THR A 9 -6.56 -14.71 -5.07
C THR A 9 -6.92 -13.23 -5.06
N GLY A 10 -6.00 -12.38 -5.52
CA GLY A 10 -6.21 -10.94 -5.64
C GLY A 10 -4.91 -10.17 -5.55
N LEU A 11 -4.95 -8.88 -5.84
CA LEU A 11 -3.91 -7.95 -5.46
C LEU A 11 -3.89 -7.80 -3.94
N HIS A 12 -2.70 -7.79 -3.39
CA HIS A 12 -2.51 -7.65 -1.95
C HIS A 12 -1.98 -6.25 -1.63
N GLU A 13 -2.26 -5.86 -0.41
CA GLU A 13 -2.08 -4.52 0.15
C GLU A 13 -0.59 -4.17 0.29
N GLU A 14 -0.34 -2.90 0.50
CA GLU A 14 0.98 -2.35 0.73
C GLU A 14 1.11 -1.86 2.17
N CYS A 15 2.36 -1.73 2.64
CA CYS A 15 2.65 -1.21 3.97
C CYS A 15 2.13 0.22 4.19
N GLY A 16 1.89 0.58 5.46
CA GLY A 16 1.59 1.95 5.88
C GLY A 16 2.59 2.43 6.92
N VAL A 17 3.07 3.66 6.76
CA VAL A 17 3.98 4.32 7.70
C VAL A 17 3.29 5.51 8.35
N PHE A 18 3.57 5.72 9.65
CA PHE A 18 3.03 6.81 10.44
C PHE A 18 4.07 7.33 11.44
N GLY A 19 4.21 8.63 11.55
CA GLY A 19 5.15 9.26 12.48
C GLY A 19 4.56 10.50 13.12
N MET A 20 4.87 10.72 14.40
CA MET A 20 4.43 11.91 15.16
C MET A 20 5.55 12.48 15.99
N PHE A 21 5.57 13.80 16.11
CA PHE A 21 6.45 14.52 17.01
C PHE A 21 5.71 15.68 17.69
N ASP A 22 5.44 15.53 18.99
CA ASP A 22 4.93 16.60 19.83
C ASP A 22 6.11 17.45 20.34
N LEU A 23 6.17 18.71 19.88
CA LEU A 23 7.26 19.63 20.22
C LEU A 23 7.19 20.14 21.67
N GLU A 24 6.02 20.06 22.32
CA GLU A 24 5.81 20.44 23.72
C GLU A 24 6.06 19.30 24.70
N GLY A 25 6.22 18.07 24.21
CA GLY A 25 6.59 16.91 25.02
C GLY A 25 5.41 16.07 25.48
N GLY A 26 4.22 16.24 24.90
CA GLY A 26 3.04 15.40 25.15
C GLY A 26 3.22 13.98 24.60
N ASP A 27 2.53 13.03 25.22
CA ASP A 27 2.58 11.61 24.82
C ASP A 27 1.83 11.36 23.50
N VAL A 28 2.50 10.72 22.54
CA VAL A 28 1.95 10.43 21.22
C VAL A 28 1.47 8.99 21.04
N ALA A 29 1.69 8.08 21.99
CA ALA A 29 1.46 6.66 21.81
C ALA A 29 0.01 6.29 21.41
N ARG A 30 -0.98 6.99 22.01
CA ARG A 30 -2.39 6.77 21.70
C ARG A 30 -2.78 7.28 20.31
N ASP A 31 -2.30 8.45 19.92
CA ASP A 31 -2.56 8.98 18.57
C ASP A 31 -1.82 8.15 17.51
N MET A 32 -0.64 7.60 17.82
CA MET A 32 0.04 6.62 16.96
C MET A 32 -0.81 5.38 16.70
N TYR A 33 -1.47 4.84 17.74
CA TYR A 33 -2.42 3.73 17.60
C TYR A 33 -3.58 4.07 16.64
N TYR A 34 -4.19 5.25 16.80
CA TYR A 34 -5.29 5.67 15.92
C TYR A 34 -4.83 5.92 14.48
N GLY A 35 -3.67 6.53 14.30
CA GLY A 35 -3.09 6.74 12.97
C GLY A 35 -2.81 5.42 12.23
N LEU A 36 -2.23 4.43 12.93
CA LEU A 36 -2.02 3.10 12.36
C LEU A 36 -3.33 2.35 12.11
N SER A 37 -4.33 2.49 13.00
CA SER A 37 -5.66 1.91 12.79
C SER A 37 -6.32 2.48 11.53
N ALA A 38 -6.11 3.76 11.23
CA ALA A 38 -6.59 4.40 10.01
C ALA A 38 -5.88 3.87 8.74
N LEU A 39 -4.64 3.39 8.88
CA LEU A 39 -3.85 2.78 7.80
C LEU A 39 -3.96 1.25 7.74
N GLN A 40 -4.83 0.62 8.56
CA GLN A 40 -4.94 -0.84 8.65
C GLN A 40 -5.25 -1.51 7.30
N HIS A 41 -5.93 -0.81 6.39
CA HIS A 41 -6.23 -1.29 5.04
C HIS A 41 -4.96 -1.54 4.22
N ARG A 42 -3.83 -0.88 4.53
CA ARG A 42 -2.55 -1.05 3.85
C ARG A 42 -1.75 -2.25 4.34
N GLY A 43 -1.96 -2.70 5.58
CA GLY A 43 -1.20 -3.82 6.12
C GLY A 43 -1.93 -4.53 7.25
N GLN A 44 -2.09 -5.85 7.15
CA GLN A 44 -2.89 -6.66 8.08
C GLN A 44 -2.11 -7.82 8.73
N GLU A 45 -0.84 -8.03 8.36
CA GLU A 45 -0.05 -9.16 8.86
C GLU A 45 0.66 -8.87 10.17
N SER A 46 1.19 -7.67 10.29
CA SER A 46 1.88 -7.26 11.51
C SER A 46 1.87 -5.74 11.66
N CYS A 47 2.08 -5.28 12.87
CA CYS A 47 2.19 -3.85 13.15
C CYS A 47 3.15 -3.58 14.31
N GLY A 48 3.63 -2.34 14.39
CA GLY A 48 4.54 -1.94 15.46
C GLY A 48 4.55 -0.43 15.68
N ILE A 49 4.87 -0.05 16.92
CA ILE A 49 5.06 1.34 17.35
C ILE A 49 6.36 1.41 18.16
N ALA A 50 7.21 2.36 17.80
CA ALA A 50 8.39 2.73 18.57
C ALA A 50 8.28 4.20 18.99
N VAL A 51 8.44 4.47 20.28
CA VAL A 51 8.30 5.83 20.85
C VAL A 51 9.53 6.17 21.70
N CYS A 52 10.00 7.40 21.62
CA CYS A 52 11.03 7.92 22.50
C CYS A 52 10.60 9.24 23.13
N ASP A 53 11.13 9.49 24.34
CA ASP A 53 11.04 10.80 24.99
C ASP A 53 12.25 11.66 24.62
N THR A 54 12.02 12.74 23.87
CA THR A 54 13.11 13.63 23.44
C THR A 54 13.68 14.47 24.59
N ASN A 55 13.01 14.53 25.75
CA ASN A 55 13.46 15.15 26.99
C ASN A 55 14.19 14.16 27.90
N GLY A 56 13.98 12.86 27.68
CA GLY A 56 14.56 11.78 28.45
C GLY A 56 15.99 11.43 28.06
N PRO A 57 16.51 10.31 28.57
CA PRO A 57 17.85 9.81 28.24
C PRO A 57 17.96 9.53 26.75
N LYS A 58 19.05 10.01 26.12
CA LYS A 58 19.29 9.82 24.69
C LYS A 58 19.38 8.34 24.31
N GLY A 59 18.68 7.96 23.25
CA GLY A 59 18.75 6.62 22.68
C GLY A 59 17.87 5.57 23.38
N VAL A 60 17.07 5.97 24.36
CA VAL A 60 16.03 5.09 24.93
C VAL A 60 14.81 5.16 24.04
N VAL A 61 14.39 3.99 23.54
CA VAL A 61 13.21 3.82 22.70
C VAL A 61 12.40 2.68 23.27
N ASN A 62 11.12 2.92 23.52
CA ASN A 62 10.15 1.92 23.86
C ASN A 62 9.52 1.43 22.57
N CYS A 63 9.60 0.14 22.30
CA CYS A 63 9.07 -0.46 21.07
C CYS A 63 8.20 -1.68 21.42
N TYR A 64 7.05 -1.75 20.76
CA TYR A 64 6.21 -2.95 20.80
C TYR A 64 5.77 -3.29 19.38
N LYS A 65 5.86 -4.57 19.03
CA LYS A 65 5.53 -5.11 17.70
C LYS A 65 4.82 -6.44 17.88
N GLY A 66 3.93 -6.77 16.93
CA GLY A 66 3.23 -8.04 16.94
C GLY A 66 2.72 -8.44 15.57
N LEU A 67 2.44 -9.73 15.42
CA LEU A 67 1.70 -10.26 14.29
C LEU A 67 0.20 -10.06 14.53
N GLY A 68 -0.53 -9.65 13.50
CA GLY A 68 -1.97 -9.36 13.56
C GLY A 68 -2.31 -7.88 13.36
N LEU A 69 -3.59 -7.59 13.54
CA LEU A 69 -4.14 -6.24 13.37
C LEU A 69 -3.74 -5.31 14.53
N VAL A 70 -3.81 -4.01 14.28
CA VAL A 70 -3.45 -2.98 15.28
C VAL A 70 -4.24 -3.14 16.58
N ASN A 71 -5.53 -3.43 16.50
CA ASN A 71 -6.40 -3.64 17.67
C ASN A 71 -6.19 -5.00 18.37
N GLU A 72 -5.55 -5.96 17.71
CA GLU A 72 -5.18 -7.26 18.31
C GLU A 72 -3.84 -7.18 19.03
N VAL A 73 -2.91 -6.38 18.49
CA VAL A 73 -1.54 -6.23 19.01
C VAL A 73 -1.47 -5.21 20.13
N PHE A 74 -2.20 -4.09 20.02
CA PHE A 74 -2.11 -2.99 20.97
C PHE A 74 -3.34 -2.92 21.87
N HIS A 75 -3.08 -3.06 23.17
CA HIS A 75 -4.07 -2.89 24.24
C HIS A 75 -3.66 -1.72 25.14
N GLU A 76 -4.57 -1.24 25.98
CA GLU A 76 -4.34 -0.09 26.88
C GLU A 76 -3.05 -0.21 27.71
N GLU A 77 -2.74 -1.40 28.22
CA GLU A 77 -1.53 -1.66 29.01
C GLU A 77 -0.25 -1.55 28.17
N THR A 78 -0.31 -1.99 26.92
CA THR A 78 0.81 -1.91 25.98
C THR A 78 1.09 -0.44 25.62
N LEU A 79 0.04 0.32 25.33
CA LEU A 79 0.16 1.74 24.99
C LEU A 79 0.74 2.56 26.13
N LYS A 80 0.35 2.28 27.39
CA LYS A 80 0.94 2.95 28.57
C LYS A 80 2.45 2.73 28.72
N ARG A 81 3.00 1.67 28.18
CA ARG A 81 4.46 1.37 28.18
C ARG A 81 5.23 2.09 27.08
N LEU A 82 4.54 2.65 26.10
CA LEU A 82 5.13 3.31 24.94
C LEU A 82 5.29 4.84 25.12
N GLY A 83 5.26 5.34 26.35
CA GLY A 83 5.29 6.78 26.64
C GLY A 83 6.46 7.53 25.99
N GLY A 84 6.16 8.72 25.50
CA GLY A 84 7.10 9.63 24.85
C GLY A 84 6.44 10.52 23.81
N ASN A 85 7.19 11.48 23.30
CA ASN A 85 6.65 12.56 22.44
C ASN A 85 7.09 12.48 20.98
N LEU A 86 7.89 11.46 20.60
CA LEU A 86 8.29 11.20 19.23
C LEU A 86 8.10 9.72 18.91
N GLY A 87 7.24 9.42 17.94
CA GLY A 87 6.86 8.07 17.59
C GLY A 87 7.03 7.76 16.10
N VAL A 88 7.36 6.49 15.79
CA VAL A 88 7.36 5.89 14.44
C VAL A 88 6.54 4.62 14.50
N GLY A 89 5.63 4.43 13.57
CA GLY A 89 4.75 3.28 13.50
C GLY A 89 4.64 2.72 12.09
N HIS A 90 4.25 1.45 12.01
CA HIS A 90 4.14 0.70 10.78
C HIS A 90 3.00 -0.31 10.84
N VAL A 91 2.29 -0.49 9.73
CA VAL A 91 1.45 -1.63 9.44
C VAL A 91 2.02 -2.34 8.22
N ARG A 92 2.19 -3.67 8.30
CA ARG A 92 2.90 -4.46 7.30
C ARG A 92 1.97 -5.37 6.53
N TYR A 93 2.20 -5.42 5.23
CA TYR A 93 1.91 -6.53 4.34
C TYR A 93 3.22 -7.00 3.71
N SER A 94 3.47 -8.33 3.64
CA SER A 94 4.73 -8.85 3.09
C SER A 94 4.71 -8.82 1.57
N THR A 95 5.53 -7.96 1.01
CA THR A 95 5.86 -7.98 -0.42
C THR A 95 7.22 -8.64 -0.67
N THR A 96 8.08 -8.63 0.34
CA THR A 96 9.41 -9.25 0.37
C THR A 96 9.72 -9.70 1.79
N GLY A 97 10.25 -10.91 1.97
CA GLY A 97 10.59 -11.50 3.26
C GLY A 97 9.41 -12.17 3.96
N SER A 98 9.71 -13.20 4.77
CA SER A 98 8.69 -14.00 5.47
C SER A 98 7.88 -13.21 6.49
N SER A 99 6.61 -13.61 6.71
CA SER A 99 5.72 -13.05 7.74
C SER A 99 6.12 -13.56 9.13
N THR A 100 7.27 -13.09 9.64
CA THR A 100 7.78 -13.41 10.97
C THR A 100 7.89 -12.15 11.82
N ILE A 101 7.97 -12.35 13.15
CA ILE A 101 8.07 -11.23 14.10
C ILE A 101 9.34 -10.41 13.90
N GLU A 102 10.43 -11.03 13.46
CA GLU A 102 11.71 -10.39 13.17
C GLU A 102 11.55 -9.35 12.05
N ASN A 103 10.74 -9.67 11.04
CA ASN A 103 10.44 -8.82 9.89
C ASN A 103 9.37 -7.76 10.18
N THR A 104 8.89 -7.65 11.42
CA THR A 104 7.93 -6.59 11.78
C THR A 104 8.64 -5.26 11.99
N GLN A 105 8.09 -4.19 11.43
CA GLN A 105 8.58 -2.83 11.58
C GLN A 105 7.78 -2.06 12.66
N PRO A 106 8.31 -0.91 13.20
CA PRO A 106 9.56 -0.26 12.82
C PRO A 106 10.80 -1.03 13.29
N LEU A 107 11.89 -0.90 12.53
CA LEU A 107 13.21 -1.36 12.94
C LEU A 107 13.77 -0.39 13.99
N VAL A 108 14.30 -0.94 15.08
CA VAL A 108 14.96 -0.17 16.15
C VAL A 108 16.40 -0.65 16.28
N LEU A 109 17.34 0.14 15.79
CA LEU A 109 18.75 -0.21 15.73
C LEU A 109 19.57 0.73 16.63
N LYS A 110 20.37 0.14 17.51
CA LYS A 110 21.35 0.86 18.33
C LYS A 110 22.71 0.83 17.65
N TYR A 111 23.31 1.97 17.46
CA TYR A 111 24.63 2.10 16.86
C TYR A 111 25.44 3.20 17.55
N PHE A 112 26.69 3.45 17.11
CA PHE A 112 27.62 4.37 17.75
C PHE A 112 27.09 5.80 18.00
N LYS A 113 26.22 6.33 17.13
CA LYS A 113 25.66 7.69 17.27
C LYS A 113 24.33 7.75 18.02
N GLY A 114 23.80 6.62 18.48
CA GLY A 114 22.55 6.53 19.23
C GLY A 114 21.60 5.46 18.71
N THR A 115 20.30 5.73 18.78
CA THR A 115 19.25 4.83 18.29
C THR A 115 18.61 5.40 17.04
N LEU A 116 18.39 4.56 16.04
CA LEU A 116 17.67 4.83 14.82
C LEU A 116 16.40 3.97 14.82
N CYS A 117 15.23 4.60 14.61
CA CYS A 117 14.01 3.86 14.30
C CYS A 117 13.65 4.13 12.84
N LEU A 118 13.24 3.11 12.10
CA LEU A 118 12.92 3.24 10.69
C LEU A 118 11.67 2.42 10.37
N ALA A 119 10.71 3.08 9.70
CA ALA A 119 9.56 2.46 9.03
C ALA A 119 9.64 2.73 7.53
N HIS A 120 9.36 1.72 6.72
CA HIS A 120 9.50 1.74 5.27
C HIS A 120 8.24 1.19 4.61
N ASN A 121 7.69 1.93 3.66
CA ASN A 121 6.70 1.49 2.69
C ASN A 121 7.34 1.52 1.30
N GLY A 122 7.41 0.38 0.64
CA GLY A 122 7.98 0.23 -0.69
C GLY A 122 8.81 -1.03 -0.85
N ASN A 123 9.62 -1.07 -1.91
CA ASN A 123 10.54 -2.17 -2.21
C ASN A 123 11.74 -1.69 -3.02
N LEU A 124 12.94 -2.13 -2.63
CA LEU A 124 14.17 -1.77 -3.30
C LEU A 124 14.53 -2.78 -4.39
N VAL A 125 14.80 -2.30 -5.59
CA VAL A 125 15.24 -3.14 -6.71
C VAL A 125 16.73 -3.52 -6.62
N ASN A 126 17.52 -2.81 -5.82
CA ASN A 126 18.94 -3.10 -5.61
C ASN A 126 19.29 -3.54 -4.17
N ALA A 127 18.29 -4.01 -3.41
CA ALA A 127 18.47 -4.43 -2.02
C ALA A 127 19.55 -5.52 -1.88
N PHE A 128 19.54 -6.52 -2.75
CA PHE A 128 20.51 -7.61 -2.74
C PHE A 128 21.96 -7.13 -2.92
N GLU A 129 22.18 -6.25 -3.90
CA GLU A 129 23.49 -5.65 -4.17
C GLU A 129 23.99 -4.83 -2.96
N MET A 130 23.12 -3.97 -2.43
CA MET A 130 23.42 -3.14 -1.27
C MET A 130 23.70 -3.99 -0.02
N ARG A 131 22.93 -5.07 0.20
CA ARG A 131 23.14 -6.02 1.30
C ARG A 131 24.49 -6.69 1.20
N ARG A 132 24.83 -7.23 0.04
CA ARG A 132 26.11 -7.90 -0.21
C ARG A 132 27.31 -6.99 0.07
N GLN A 133 27.27 -5.72 -0.35
CA GLN A 133 28.31 -4.73 -0.06
C GLN A 133 28.54 -4.52 1.45
N LEU A 134 27.49 -4.66 2.26
CA LEU A 134 27.58 -4.56 3.72
C LEU A 134 28.14 -5.86 4.32
N GLU A 135 27.65 -7.03 3.88
CA GLU A 135 28.10 -8.34 4.35
C GLU A 135 29.59 -8.57 4.08
N GLU A 136 30.10 -8.15 2.91
CA GLU A 136 31.53 -8.18 2.56
C GLU A 136 32.40 -7.35 3.51
N THR A 137 31.78 -6.39 4.23
CA THR A 137 32.49 -5.59 5.28
C THR A 137 32.16 -6.03 6.70
N GLY A 138 31.51 -7.19 6.86
CA GLY A 138 31.25 -7.83 8.16
C GLY A 138 29.91 -7.45 8.80
N ALA A 139 28.95 -6.86 8.07
CA ALA A 139 27.62 -6.63 8.61
C ALA A 139 26.87 -7.97 8.79
N ILE A 140 26.16 -8.09 9.90
CA ILE A 140 25.33 -9.26 10.24
C ILE A 140 23.88 -8.80 10.29
N PHE A 141 23.05 -9.32 9.39
CA PHE A 141 21.64 -9.00 9.30
C PHE A 141 20.80 -9.91 10.20
N GLN A 142 19.73 -9.35 10.75
CA GLN A 142 18.78 -10.04 11.62
C GLN A 142 17.49 -10.41 10.87
N THR A 143 17.24 -9.74 9.75
CA THR A 143 16.00 -9.86 8.96
C THR A 143 16.29 -10.12 7.49
N THR A 144 15.28 -10.51 6.75
CA THR A 144 15.34 -10.63 5.28
C THR A 144 14.84 -9.36 4.58
N MET A 145 14.49 -8.29 5.33
CA MET A 145 13.92 -7.07 4.77
C MET A 145 14.98 -6.15 4.16
N ASP A 146 14.59 -5.50 3.07
CA ASP A 146 15.33 -4.39 2.46
C ASP A 146 15.42 -3.15 3.38
N SER A 147 14.45 -2.97 4.25
CA SER A 147 14.42 -1.89 5.25
C SER A 147 15.62 -1.95 6.19
N GLU A 148 16.10 -3.15 6.56
CA GLU A 148 17.31 -3.32 7.37
C GLU A 148 18.55 -2.91 6.57
N VAL A 149 18.60 -3.19 5.28
CA VAL A 149 19.67 -2.75 4.38
C VAL A 149 19.77 -1.22 4.36
N ILE A 150 18.63 -0.52 4.21
CA ILE A 150 18.57 0.94 4.29
C ILE A 150 19.14 1.44 5.62
N ALA A 151 18.68 0.86 6.74
CA ALA A 151 19.07 1.30 8.07
C ALA A 151 20.58 1.10 8.34
N PHE A 152 21.17 -0.01 7.87
CA PHE A 152 22.61 -0.26 7.97
C PHE A 152 23.43 0.71 7.10
N HIS A 153 22.97 1.02 5.88
CA HIS A 153 23.62 2.04 5.04
C HIS A 153 23.59 3.42 5.69
N ILE A 154 22.45 3.84 6.27
CA ILE A 154 22.35 5.09 7.02
C ILE A 154 23.34 5.11 8.19
N ALA A 155 23.40 4.02 8.97
CA ALA A 155 24.32 3.92 10.10
C ALA A 155 25.79 4.00 9.64
N ARG A 156 26.16 3.35 8.54
CA ARG A 156 27.48 3.39 7.93
C ARG A 156 27.85 4.79 7.41
N GLU A 157 26.96 5.41 6.64
CA GLU A 157 27.19 6.77 6.14
C GLU A 157 27.30 7.79 7.29
N ARG A 158 26.58 7.58 8.39
CA ARG A 158 26.62 8.45 9.57
C ARG A 158 27.95 8.48 10.28
N LEU A 159 28.84 7.52 10.03
CA LEU A 159 30.22 7.56 10.56
C LEU A 159 31.03 8.72 9.97
N ALA A 160 30.82 9.02 8.69
CA ALA A 160 31.50 10.09 7.98
C ALA A 160 30.64 11.36 7.81
N ALA A 161 29.33 11.24 7.74
CA ALA A 161 28.44 12.36 7.57
C ALA A 161 28.30 13.21 8.86
N PRO A 162 28.27 14.56 8.77
CA PRO A 162 28.16 15.43 9.92
C PRO A 162 26.80 15.33 10.64
N THR A 163 25.72 15.07 9.88
CA THR A 163 24.35 14.99 10.40
C THR A 163 23.65 13.69 9.99
N ALA A 164 22.52 13.37 10.58
CA ALA A 164 21.71 12.21 10.20
C ALA A 164 21.08 12.43 8.80
N GLU A 165 20.65 13.64 8.52
CA GLU A 165 20.05 14.03 7.24
C GLU A 165 21.02 13.82 6.09
N GLU A 166 22.27 14.23 6.26
CA GLU A 166 23.31 14.02 5.25
C GLU A 166 23.62 12.53 5.04
N ALA A 167 23.59 11.72 6.10
CA ALA A 167 23.77 10.27 5.98
C ALA A 167 22.59 9.63 5.24
N ILE A 168 21.36 10.05 5.55
CA ILE A 168 20.13 9.61 4.88
C ILE A 168 20.18 9.99 3.41
N LYS A 169 20.54 11.24 3.08
CA LYS A 169 20.69 11.72 1.72
C LYS A 169 21.70 10.90 0.91
N ARG A 170 22.88 10.61 1.49
CA ARG A 170 23.90 9.77 0.84
C ARG A 170 23.42 8.33 0.61
N THR A 171 22.63 7.81 1.53
CA THR A 171 22.01 6.49 1.39
C THR A 171 20.97 6.51 0.28
N ALA A 172 20.03 7.48 0.32
CA ALA A 172 18.98 7.64 -0.67
C ALA A 172 19.51 7.80 -2.10
N ALA A 173 20.65 8.51 -2.28
CA ALA A 173 21.31 8.65 -3.57
C ALA A 173 21.84 7.31 -4.16
N LYS A 174 22.03 6.28 -3.32
CA LYS A 174 22.47 4.94 -3.74
C LYS A 174 21.31 3.96 -3.86
N THR A 175 20.16 4.28 -3.26
CA THR A 175 18.98 3.43 -3.19
C THR A 175 18.21 3.53 -4.49
N ARG A 176 17.90 2.38 -5.09
CA ARG A 176 17.01 2.28 -6.25
C ARG A 176 15.77 1.48 -5.87
N GLY A 177 14.60 1.97 -6.26
CA GLY A 177 13.31 1.36 -5.94
C GLY A 177 12.29 2.38 -5.46
N ALA A 178 11.21 1.88 -4.91
CA ALA A 178 10.16 2.69 -4.30
C ALA A 178 10.36 2.73 -2.79
N TYR A 179 10.28 3.93 -2.20
CA TYR A 179 10.33 4.06 -0.75
C TYR A 179 9.66 5.33 -0.24
N ALA A 180 8.82 5.16 0.77
CA ALA A 180 8.44 6.19 1.70
C ALA A 180 8.98 5.79 3.08
N LEU A 181 9.90 6.58 3.63
CA LEU A 181 10.54 6.29 4.90
C LEU A 181 10.08 7.28 5.96
N ILE A 182 9.80 6.77 7.15
CA ILE A 182 9.73 7.58 8.37
C ILE A 182 10.82 7.10 9.32
N ILE A 183 11.70 8.02 9.69
CA ILE A 183 12.89 7.73 10.48
C ILE A 183 12.86 8.62 11.72
N SER A 184 13.09 8.05 12.90
CA SER A 184 13.43 8.85 14.06
C SER A 184 14.88 8.65 14.49
N SER A 185 15.51 9.73 14.85
CA SER A 185 16.73 9.77 15.65
C SER A 185 16.38 10.38 17.01
N PRO A 186 17.26 10.42 18.03
CA PRO A 186 16.85 10.78 19.39
C PRO A 186 16.10 12.10 19.58
N ARG A 187 16.09 13.01 18.60
CA ARG A 187 15.43 14.34 18.70
C ARG A 187 14.89 14.85 17.37
N LYS A 188 14.73 13.97 16.39
CA LYS A 188 14.29 14.35 15.04
C LYS A 188 13.34 13.32 14.47
N LEU A 189 12.30 13.78 13.80
CA LEU A 189 11.47 12.98 12.91
C LEU A 189 11.79 13.36 11.47
N ILE A 190 12.10 12.37 10.64
CA ILE A 190 12.56 12.59 9.27
C ILE A 190 11.70 11.75 8.33
N GLY A 191 11.09 12.39 7.34
CA GLY A 191 10.37 11.75 6.24
C GLY A 191 11.20 11.82 4.97
N VAL A 192 11.22 10.73 4.21
CA VAL A 192 11.94 10.66 2.93
C VAL A 192 11.04 10.01 1.90
N ARG A 193 10.85 10.63 0.75
CA ARG A 193 10.09 10.08 -0.37
C ARG A 193 11.02 9.79 -1.54
N ASP A 194 10.81 8.67 -2.23
CA ASP A 194 11.61 8.30 -3.40
C ASP A 194 11.54 9.36 -4.51
N PRO A 195 12.60 9.50 -5.35
CA PRO A 195 12.67 10.57 -6.35
C PRO A 195 11.62 10.50 -7.47
N PHE A 196 11.02 9.33 -7.69
CA PHE A 196 9.94 9.16 -8.67
C PHE A 196 8.56 9.46 -8.08
N GLY A 197 8.42 9.41 -6.73
CA GLY A 197 7.14 9.54 -6.03
C GLY A 197 6.26 8.29 -6.12
N LEU A 198 6.89 7.11 -6.29
CA LEU A 198 6.19 5.83 -6.40
C LEU A 198 5.29 5.57 -5.19
N ARG A 199 5.79 5.89 -3.98
CA ARG A 199 5.00 5.74 -2.75
C ARG A 199 4.57 7.08 -2.18
N PRO A 200 3.32 7.19 -1.69
CA PRO A 200 2.84 8.41 -1.09
C PRO A 200 3.44 8.64 0.30
N LEU A 201 3.66 9.90 0.63
CA LEU A 201 4.03 10.36 1.96
C LEU A 201 3.55 11.79 2.12
N CYS A 202 2.84 12.09 3.21
CA CYS A 202 2.28 13.42 3.45
C CYS A 202 2.62 13.96 4.84
N LEU A 203 2.48 15.27 4.97
CA LEU A 203 2.77 16.07 6.15
C LEU A 203 1.48 16.71 6.69
N GLY A 204 1.28 16.64 7.97
CA GLY A 204 0.17 17.29 8.66
C GLY A 204 0.55 17.79 10.03
N LYS A 205 -0.41 18.41 10.71
CA LYS A 205 -0.22 19.04 12.02
C LYS A 205 -1.49 18.95 12.87
N LYS A 206 -1.30 18.75 14.19
CA LYS A 206 -2.37 18.81 15.19
C LYS A 206 -1.88 19.69 16.34
N GLY A 207 -2.26 20.98 16.37
CA GLY A 207 -1.67 21.91 17.34
C GLY A 207 -0.15 21.98 17.18
N ASN A 208 0.62 21.60 18.20
CA ASN A 208 2.08 21.56 18.19
C ASN A 208 2.68 20.20 17.78
N VAL A 209 1.84 19.23 17.45
CA VAL A 209 2.25 17.90 16.99
C VAL A 209 2.37 17.88 15.46
N TRP A 210 3.55 17.59 14.96
CA TRP A 210 3.77 17.30 13.54
C TRP A 210 3.53 15.83 13.24
N ILE A 211 2.93 15.58 12.08
CA ILE A 211 2.51 14.24 11.65
C ILE A 211 3.03 13.97 10.24
N MET A 212 3.57 12.78 10.02
CA MET A 212 3.88 12.23 8.70
C MET A 212 3.13 10.91 8.52
N ALA A 213 2.55 10.68 7.37
CA ALA A 213 1.76 9.49 7.09
C ALA A 213 1.83 9.07 5.63
N SER A 214 1.60 7.78 5.34
CA SER A 214 1.40 7.30 3.98
C SER A 214 0.20 7.97 3.31
N GLU A 215 -0.87 8.26 4.06
CA GLU A 215 -2.11 8.84 3.54
C GLU A 215 -2.66 9.95 4.43
N SER A 216 -3.30 10.94 3.80
CA SER A 216 -3.94 12.07 4.50
C SER A 216 -5.07 11.64 5.45
N CYS A 217 -5.76 10.54 5.16
CA CYS A 217 -6.81 9.99 6.02
C CYS A 217 -6.30 9.64 7.43
N ALA A 218 -5.03 9.22 7.58
CA ALA A 218 -4.45 8.93 8.88
C ALA A 218 -4.22 10.22 9.70
N ILE A 219 -3.88 11.33 9.05
CA ILE A 219 -3.74 12.64 9.69
C ILE A 219 -5.08 13.12 10.21
N THR A 220 -6.12 13.07 9.37
CA THR A 220 -7.48 13.51 9.75
C THR A 220 -8.08 12.62 10.83
N SER A 221 -7.79 11.32 10.83
CA SER A 221 -8.28 10.35 11.82
C SER A 221 -7.77 10.63 13.25
N VAL A 222 -6.61 11.25 13.41
CA VAL A 222 -6.10 11.68 14.72
C VAL A 222 -6.48 13.12 15.07
N GLY A 223 -7.33 13.77 14.27
CA GLY A 223 -7.76 15.16 14.45
C GLY A 223 -6.71 16.19 14.01
N GLY A 224 -5.80 15.81 13.13
CA GLY A 224 -4.83 16.68 12.49
C GLY A 224 -5.36 17.30 11.19
N GLU A 225 -4.69 18.36 10.75
CA GLU A 225 -4.89 19.01 9.47
C GLU A 225 -3.81 18.53 8.48
N PHE A 226 -4.24 18.11 7.28
CA PHE A 226 -3.34 17.86 6.16
C PHE A 226 -2.74 19.19 5.70
N ILE A 227 -1.43 19.24 5.55
CA ILE A 227 -0.72 20.45 5.11
C ILE A 227 -0.36 20.33 3.64
N ARG A 228 0.35 19.24 3.28
CA ARG A 228 0.79 18.95 1.90
C ARG A 228 1.34 17.54 1.78
N ASP A 229 1.47 17.08 0.57
CA ASP A 229 2.31 15.93 0.28
C ASP A 229 3.80 16.27 0.42
N ILE A 230 4.61 15.28 0.76
CA ILE A 230 6.06 15.37 0.67
C ILE A 230 6.42 15.10 -0.79
N GLU A 231 7.12 16.04 -1.44
CA GLU A 231 7.41 15.95 -2.86
C GLU A 231 8.34 14.76 -3.18
N PRO A 232 8.25 14.18 -4.40
CA PRO A 232 9.20 13.18 -4.86
C PRO A 232 10.65 13.66 -4.71
N GLY A 233 11.51 12.85 -4.05
CA GLY A 233 12.91 13.20 -3.78
C GLY A 233 13.11 14.23 -2.66
N GLU A 234 12.09 14.53 -1.88
CA GLU A 234 12.20 15.44 -0.74
C GLU A 234 12.53 14.68 0.55
N ILE A 235 13.41 15.28 1.37
CA ILE A 235 13.69 14.90 2.76
C ILE A 235 13.15 16.00 3.67
N VAL A 236 12.14 15.67 4.48
CA VAL A 236 11.58 16.59 5.48
C VAL A 236 12.09 16.22 6.84
N THR A 237 12.69 17.16 7.56
CA THR A 237 13.19 16.99 8.93
C THR A 237 12.44 17.88 9.89
N ILE A 238 11.86 17.28 10.92
CA ILE A 238 11.18 17.98 12.02
C ILE A 238 12.07 17.92 13.27
N THR A 239 12.35 19.08 13.83
CA THR A 239 13.08 19.27 15.07
C THR A 239 12.34 20.26 15.95
N ARG A 240 12.83 20.51 17.17
CA ARG A 240 12.29 21.61 18.01
C ARG A 240 12.50 23.00 17.42
N ASP A 241 13.51 23.15 16.54
CA ASP A 241 13.86 24.43 15.92
C ASP A 241 12.98 24.72 14.69
N GLY A 242 12.22 23.73 14.20
CA GLY A 242 11.32 23.87 13.07
C GLY A 242 11.30 22.68 12.12
N VAL A 243 10.68 22.92 10.96
CA VAL A 243 10.57 21.95 9.85
C VAL A 243 11.49 22.41 8.72
N PHE A 244 12.34 21.51 8.26
CA PHE A 244 13.33 21.77 7.23
C PHE A 244 13.09 20.81 6.06
N SER A 245 13.26 21.32 4.85
CA SER A 245 13.10 20.56 3.60
C SER A 245 14.40 20.56 2.81
N ASP A 246 14.88 19.39 2.39
CA ASP A 246 15.97 19.23 1.42
C ASP A 246 15.40 18.55 0.17
N LYS A 247 15.43 19.28 -0.96
CA LYS A 247 14.91 18.84 -2.26
C LYS A 247 16.02 18.43 -3.24
N SER A 248 17.21 18.21 -2.75
CA SER A 248 18.40 17.95 -3.60
C SER A 248 18.39 16.58 -4.28
N LEU A 249 17.48 15.67 -3.91
CA LEU A 249 17.28 14.37 -4.57
C LEU A 249 16.16 14.41 -5.63
N GLN A 250 15.53 15.56 -5.83
CA GLN A 250 14.49 15.71 -6.86
C GLN A 250 15.07 15.51 -8.26
N GLN A 251 14.27 14.92 -9.11
CA GLN A 251 14.54 14.71 -10.54
C GLN A 251 13.32 15.11 -11.37
N GLU A 252 13.52 15.30 -12.67
CA GLU A 252 12.43 15.70 -13.58
C GLU A 252 11.42 14.56 -13.81
N LYS A 253 11.93 13.31 -13.93
CA LYS A 253 11.07 12.16 -14.19
C LYS A 253 10.34 11.75 -12.91
N ARG A 254 9.02 11.80 -12.95
CA ARG A 254 8.11 11.31 -11.89
C ARG A 254 7.32 10.12 -12.40
N ALA A 255 6.85 9.27 -11.48
CA ALA A 255 6.10 8.07 -11.84
C ALA A 255 5.29 7.58 -10.63
N HIS A 256 4.19 8.25 -10.32
CA HIS A 256 3.32 7.89 -9.19
C HIS A 256 2.67 6.53 -9.43
N CYS A 257 2.61 5.67 -8.40
CA CYS A 257 1.96 4.36 -8.55
C CYS A 257 0.48 4.53 -8.86
N VAL A 258 0.02 4.04 -10.01
CA VAL A 258 -1.38 4.14 -10.42
C VAL A 258 -2.31 3.37 -9.48
N PHE A 259 -1.82 2.29 -8.88
CA PHE A 259 -2.60 1.44 -7.97
C PHE A 259 -2.98 2.13 -6.65
N GLU A 260 -2.27 3.17 -6.26
CA GLU A 260 -2.71 4.01 -5.12
C GLU A 260 -4.09 4.62 -5.39
N TYR A 261 -4.37 5.03 -6.63
CA TYR A 261 -5.67 5.60 -7.01
C TYR A 261 -6.73 4.54 -7.32
N ILE A 262 -6.35 3.42 -7.92
CA ILE A 262 -7.29 2.36 -8.29
C ILE A 262 -7.75 1.58 -7.05
N TYR A 263 -6.82 1.18 -6.16
CA TYR A 263 -7.11 0.19 -5.12
C TYR A 263 -6.62 0.57 -3.73
N PHE A 264 -5.31 0.88 -3.52
CA PHE A 264 -4.71 0.89 -2.18
C PHE A 264 -5.25 1.98 -1.27
N ALA A 265 -5.26 3.22 -1.74
CA ALA A 265 -5.61 4.35 -0.89
C ALA A 265 -7.09 4.37 -0.51
N ARG A 266 -7.38 4.84 0.69
CA ARG A 266 -8.76 5.07 1.13
C ARG A 266 -9.41 6.20 0.32
N LEU A 267 -10.71 6.09 0.13
CA LEU A 267 -11.49 7.06 -0.66
C LEU A 267 -11.41 8.49 -0.13
N ASP A 268 -11.26 8.66 1.17
CA ASP A 268 -11.15 9.95 1.85
C ASP A 268 -9.72 10.51 1.86
N SER A 269 -8.78 9.86 1.17
CA SER A 269 -7.41 10.33 1.02
C SER A 269 -7.24 11.25 -0.20
N HIS A 270 -6.30 12.19 -0.05
CA HIS A 270 -5.69 12.96 -1.13
C HIS A 270 -4.23 12.54 -1.25
N ILE A 271 -3.78 12.32 -2.47
CA ILE A 271 -2.39 11.97 -2.81
C ILE A 271 -1.97 12.85 -3.98
N ASP A 272 -0.88 13.60 -3.82
CA ASP A 272 -0.36 14.50 -4.85
C ASP A 272 -1.44 15.44 -5.44
N ASP A 273 -2.19 16.08 -4.54
CA ASP A 273 -3.30 16.98 -4.83
C ASP A 273 -4.53 16.33 -5.53
N VAL A 274 -4.54 15.02 -5.69
CA VAL A 274 -5.66 14.29 -6.31
C VAL A 274 -6.49 13.57 -5.26
N SER A 275 -7.81 13.81 -5.27
CA SER A 275 -8.77 13.05 -4.47
C SER A 275 -8.92 11.63 -5.01
N VAL A 276 -8.67 10.62 -4.18
CA VAL A 276 -8.85 9.20 -4.54
C VAL A 276 -10.31 8.92 -4.94
N TYR A 277 -11.27 9.53 -4.23
CA TYR A 277 -12.68 9.42 -4.55
C TYR A 277 -13.00 9.91 -5.98
N GLU A 278 -12.49 11.09 -6.34
CA GLU A 278 -12.72 11.66 -7.68
C GLU A 278 -11.99 10.88 -8.77
N ALA A 279 -10.78 10.40 -8.49
CA ALA A 279 -10.04 9.54 -9.42
C ALA A 279 -10.83 8.28 -9.78
N ARG A 280 -11.37 7.58 -8.78
CA ARG A 280 -12.20 6.39 -9.03
C ARG A 280 -13.51 6.70 -9.74
N LEU A 281 -14.14 7.85 -9.48
CA LEU A 281 -15.31 8.28 -10.25
C LEU A 281 -14.96 8.51 -11.73
N ARG A 282 -13.84 9.21 -12.02
CA ARG A 282 -13.36 9.43 -13.40
C ARG A 282 -13.02 8.11 -14.08
N GLY A 283 -12.34 7.18 -13.38
CA GLY A 283 -12.05 5.84 -13.91
C GLY A 283 -13.30 5.07 -14.32
N GLY A 284 -14.34 5.09 -13.48
CA GLY A 284 -15.62 4.48 -13.82
C GLY A 284 -16.30 5.13 -15.03
N ALA A 285 -16.22 6.45 -15.16
CA ALA A 285 -16.77 7.17 -16.31
C ALA A 285 -16.01 6.83 -17.60
N ALA A 286 -14.67 6.76 -17.56
CA ALA A 286 -13.84 6.34 -18.70
C ALA A 286 -14.21 4.92 -19.17
N LEU A 287 -14.39 3.98 -18.23
CA LEU A 287 -14.85 2.62 -18.55
C LEU A 287 -16.22 2.60 -19.24
N ALA A 288 -17.14 3.46 -18.83
CA ALA A 288 -18.46 3.53 -19.47
C ALA A 288 -18.38 4.01 -20.92
N HIS A 289 -17.45 4.92 -21.21
CA HIS A 289 -17.21 5.41 -22.57
C HIS A 289 -16.52 4.37 -23.45
N SER A 290 -15.46 3.74 -22.92
CA SER A 290 -14.64 2.79 -23.68
C SER A 290 -15.34 1.43 -23.87
N PHE A 291 -16.13 0.99 -22.88
CA PHE A 291 -16.80 -0.32 -22.87
C PHE A 291 -18.25 -0.21 -22.42
N PRO A 292 -19.13 0.41 -23.21
CA PRO A 292 -20.57 0.48 -22.90
C PRO A 292 -21.18 -0.92 -22.88
N ALA A 293 -22.29 -1.07 -22.16
CA ALA A 293 -23.05 -2.31 -22.10
C ALA A 293 -24.55 -2.02 -22.10
N ASP A 294 -25.36 -2.89 -22.70
CA ASP A 294 -26.81 -2.87 -22.56
C ASP A 294 -27.18 -3.70 -21.32
N ALA A 295 -27.40 -3.02 -20.20
CA ALA A 295 -27.64 -3.64 -18.91
C ALA A 295 -28.75 -2.92 -18.12
N ASP A 296 -29.29 -3.63 -17.12
CA ASP A 296 -30.40 -3.13 -16.30
C ASP A 296 -29.89 -2.42 -15.04
N LEU A 297 -28.64 -2.73 -14.61
CA LEU A 297 -28.01 -2.09 -13.46
C LEU A 297 -26.47 -2.17 -13.54
N VAL A 298 -25.82 -1.27 -12.77
CA VAL A 298 -24.37 -1.29 -12.50
C VAL A 298 -24.16 -1.58 -11.03
N ALA A 299 -23.18 -2.41 -10.73
CA ALA A 299 -22.76 -2.71 -9.36
C ALA A 299 -21.24 -2.81 -9.25
N GLY A 300 -20.68 -2.47 -8.09
CA GLY A 300 -19.25 -2.63 -7.79
C GLY A 300 -19.00 -3.81 -6.86
N VAL A 301 -17.84 -4.40 -7.00
CA VAL A 301 -17.34 -5.39 -6.03
C VAL A 301 -16.88 -4.64 -4.76
N PRO A 302 -17.41 -4.98 -3.57
CA PRO A 302 -17.02 -4.28 -2.34
C PRO A 302 -15.61 -4.66 -1.87
N ASP A 303 -14.84 -3.67 -1.34
CA ASP A 303 -15.20 -2.26 -1.09
C ASP A 303 -14.59 -1.31 -2.14
N SER A 304 -13.57 -1.74 -2.89
CA SER A 304 -12.71 -0.91 -3.75
C SER A 304 -13.49 -0.23 -4.87
N ASP A 305 -14.39 -0.96 -5.54
CA ASP A 305 -14.98 -0.54 -6.79
C ASP A 305 -16.40 -0.02 -6.72
N LEU A 306 -16.92 0.19 -5.53
CA LEU A 306 -18.22 0.84 -5.36
C LEU A 306 -18.23 2.25 -6.00
N THR A 307 -17.13 2.99 -5.86
CA THR A 307 -17.01 4.35 -6.40
C THR A 307 -16.79 4.36 -7.92
N ALA A 308 -15.96 3.45 -8.45
CA ALA A 308 -15.81 3.31 -9.90
C ALA A 308 -17.13 2.88 -10.56
N ALA A 309 -17.87 1.96 -9.94
CA ALA A 309 -19.21 1.58 -10.39
C ALA A 309 -20.19 2.75 -10.40
N MET A 310 -20.16 3.62 -9.38
CA MET A 310 -20.96 4.86 -9.39
C MET A 310 -20.55 5.79 -10.53
N GLY A 311 -19.25 5.90 -10.84
CA GLY A 311 -18.74 6.67 -11.98
C GLY A 311 -19.27 6.12 -13.30
N TYR A 312 -19.20 4.81 -13.48
CA TYR A 312 -19.76 4.11 -14.64
C TYR A 312 -21.27 4.36 -14.79
N ALA A 313 -22.02 4.19 -13.70
CA ALA A 313 -23.47 4.39 -13.70
C ALA A 313 -23.87 5.83 -14.07
N LYS A 314 -23.17 6.83 -13.52
CA LYS A 314 -23.41 8.24 -13.85
C LYS A 314 -23.15 8.56 -15.32
N ALA A 315 -22.08 8.02 -15.90
CA ALA A 315 -21.70 8.28 -17.29
C ALA A 315 -22.58 7.51 -18.29
N SER A 316 -22.93 6.26 -17.99
CA SER A 316 -23.77 5.42 -18.86
C SER A 316 -25.28 5.70 -18.76
N GLY A 317 -25.73 6.33 -17.66
CA GLY A 317 -27.16 6.48 -17.36
C GLY A 317 -27.85 5.21 -16.84
N ILE A 318 -27.12 4.11 -16.68
CA ILE A 318 -27.64 2.86 -16.13
C ILE A 318 -27.71 2.99 -14.60
N PRO A 319 -28.82 2.59 -13.93
CA PRO A 319 -28.95 2.71 -12.48
C PRO A 319 -27.86 1.96 -11.72
N TYR A 320 -27.30 2.58 -10.66
CA TYR A 320 -26.43 1.93 -9.70
C TYR A 320 -27.25 1.19 -8.65
N GLU A 321 -26.90 -0.06 -8.38
CA GLU A 321 -27.57 -0.90 -7.38
C GLU A 321 -26.55 -1.64 -6.50
N ILE A 322 -26.88 -1.84 -5.21
CA ILE A 322 -26.14 -2.70 -4.31
C ILE A 322 -26.63 -4.13 -4.51
N ILE A 323 -25.78 -5.02 -5.00
CA ILE A 323 -26.09 -6.44 -5.20
C ILE A 323 -25.35 -7.37 -4.27
N PHE A 324 -24.37 -6.85 -3.53
CA PHE A 324 -23.60 -7.58 -2.54
C PHE A 324 -23.80 -7.01 -1.14
N HIS A 325 -23.88 -7.90 -0.17
CA HIS A 325 -23.76 -7.56 1.25
C HIS A 325 -22.45 -8.12 1.80
N LYS A 326 -21.54 -7.23 2.16
CA LYS A 326 -20.28 -7.60 2.81
C LYS A 326 -20.48 -7.69 4.32
N ASN A 327 -20.10 -8.83 4.92
CA ASN A 327 -20.12 -8.98 6.36
C ASN A 327 -18.89 -8.32 6.98
N SER A 328 -19.08 -7.14 7.55
CA SER A 328 -18.00 -6.33 8.15
C SER A 328 -17.41 -6.93 9.44
N TYR A 329 -18.08 -7.92 10.05
CA TYR A 329 -17.61 -8.61 11.26
C TYR A 329 -16.71 -9.81 10.96
N VAL A 330 -16.60 -10.22 9.70
CA VAL A 330 -15.68 -11.27 9.27
C VAL A 330 -14.44 -10.61 8.70
N GLY A 331 -13.38 -10.60 9.49
CA GLY A 331 -12.05 -10.15 9.06
C GLY A 331 -11.49 -11.00 7.91
N ARG A 332 -10.34 -10.63 7.35
CA ARG A 332 -9.60 -11.52 6.43
C ARG A 332 -9.21 -12.77 7.18
N THR A 333 -9.75 -13.89 6.75
CA THR A 333 -9.42 -15.21 7.33
C THR A 333 -8.06 -15.63 6.82
N PHE A 334 -7.13 -15.82 7.76
CA PHE A 334 -5.85 -16.49 7.51
C PHE A 334 -6.08 -17.84 6.83
N ILE A 335 -5.13 -18.25 6.01
CA ILE A 335 -5.06 -19.44 5.14
C ILE A 335 -5.89 -20.62 5.65
N LYS A 336 -6.89 -21.02 4.87
CA LYS A 336 -7.63 -22.25 5.11
C LYS A 336 -7.13 -23.36 4.19
N PRO A 337 -6.85 -24.56 4.75
CA PRO A 337 -6.14 -25.61 4.02
C PRO A 337 -6.94 -26.29 2.91
N THR A 338 -8.29 -26.22 2.93
CA THR A 338 -9.12 -26.92 1.94
C THR A 338 -9.87 -25.99 0.99
N GLN A 339 -10.18 -26.48 -0.22
CA GLN A 339 -10.97 -25.75 -1.21
C GLN A 339 -12.39 -25.42 -0.71
N GLU A 340 -13.01 -26.36 0.00
CA GLU A 340 -14.35 -26.20 0.58
C GLU A 340 -14.39 -25.12 1.67
N GLU A 341 -13.38 -25.05 2.52
CA GLU A 341 -13.25 -24.00 3.54
C GLU A 341 -13.02 -22.62 2.93
N ARG A 342 -12.33 -22.53 1.80
CA ARG A 342 -12.13 -21.27 1.03
C ARG A 342 -13.45 -20.81 0.41
N GLU A 343 -14.20 -21.70 -0.23
CA GLU A 343 -15.51 -21.39 -0.79
C GLU A 343 -16.51 -20.94 0.28
N ASN A 344 -16.51 -21.60 1.44
CA ASN A 344 -17.32 -21.21 2.59
C ASN A 344 -16.89 -19.86 3.16
N SER A 345 -15.60 -19.55 3.17
CA SER A 345 -15.08 -18.24 3.63
C SER A 345 -15.56 -17.10 2.73
N VAL A 346 -15.56 -17.29 1.41
CA VAL A 346 -16.08 -16.29 0.47
C VAL A 346 -17.59 -16.09 0.71
N ARG A 347 -18.35 -17.16 0.91
CA ARG A 347 -19.80 -17.08 1.20
C ARG A 347 -20.12 -16.37 2.51
N ILE A 348 -19.32 -16.58 3.56
CA ILE A 348 -19.54 -15.91 4.84
C ILE A 348 -19.23 -14.42 4.73
N LYS A 349 -18.27 -14.05 3.87
CA LYS A 349 -17.77 -12.70 3.73
C LYS A 349 -18.63 -11.84 2.78
N LEU A 350 -19.11 -12.44 1.68
CA LEU A 350 -19.83 -11.72 0.63
C LEU A 350 -21.09 -12.49 0.22
N ASN A 351 -22.26 -11.91 0.46
CA ASN A 351 -23.55 -12.50 0.12
C ASN A 351 -24.21 -11.69 -1.02
N ILE A 352 -24.88 -12.40 -1.93
CA ILE A 352 -25.63 -11.78 -3.03
C ILE A 352 -27.04 -11.44 -2.56
N LEU A 353 -27.50 -10.24 -2.90
CA LEU A 353 -28.88 -9.82 -2.71
C LEU A 353 -29.71 -10.32 -3.90
N GLU A 354 -30.17 -11.56 -3.81
CA GLU A 354 -30.87 -12.27 -4.89
C GLU A 354 -32.05 -11.47 -5.50
N PRO A 355 -32.88 -10.73 -4.73
CA PRO A 355 -33.93 -9.92 -5.31
C PRO A 355 -33.45 -8.82 -6.25
N ALA A 356 -32.26 -8.26 -6.04
CA ALA A 356 -31.65 -7.24 -6.89
C ALA A 356 -31.03 -7.83 -8.18
N VAL A 357 -30.70 -9.12 -8.17
CA VAL A 357 -29.94 -9.80 -9.23
C VAL A 357 -30.82 -10.59 -10.19
N ARG A 358 -31.88 -11.22 -9.68
CA ARG A 358 -32.71 -12.17 -10.43
C ARG A 358 -33.30 -11.57 -11.71
N GLY A 359 -32.96 -12.20 -12.85
CA GLY A 359 -33.45 -11.82 -14.18
C GLY A 359 -32.80 -10.57 -14.77
N LYS A 360 -31.78 -10.00 -14.11
CA LYS A 360 -31.13 -8.74 -14.51
C LYS A 360 -29.87 -9.00 -15.35
N ARG A 361 -29.60 -8.06 -16.28
CA ARG A 361 -28.33 -7.88 -16.96
C ARG A 361 -27.49 -6.89 -16.12
N ILE A 362 -26.32 -7.28 -15.72
CA ILE A 362 -25.52 -6.57 -14.71
C ILE A 362 -24.19 -6.12 -15.31
N VAL A 363 -23.84 -4.85 -15.17
CA VAL A 363 -22.46 -4.40 -15.27
C VAL A 363 -21.82 -4.56 -13.89
N LEU A 364 -20.82 -5.42 -13.79
CA LEU A 364 -20.04 -5.65 -12.58
C LEU A 364 -18.69 -4.96 -12.73
N VAL A 365 -18.39 -3.98 -11.88
CA VAL A 365 -17.11 -3.26 -11.85
C VAL A 365 -16.22 -3.83 -10.76
N ASP A 366 -14.95 -4.11 -11.09
CA ASP A 366 -13.90 -4.60 -10.17
C ASP A 366 -12.56 -3.90 -10.44
N ASP A 367 -11.63 -3.89 -9.48
CA ASP A 367 -10.34 -3.18 -9.61
C ASP A 367 -9.39 -3.88 -10.58
N SER A 368 -9.35 -5.20 -10.52
CA SER A 368 -8.33 -5.96 -11.25
C SER A 368 -8.67 -7.44 -11.40
N ILE A 369 -8.11 -8.05 -12.44
CA ILE A 369 -8.10 -9.51 -12.61
C ILE A 369 -6.65 -9.96 -12.73
N VAL A 370 -6.15 -10.63 -11.68
CA VAL A 370 -4.77 -11.17 -11.65
C VAL A 370 -4.75 -12.60 -12.14
N ARG A 371 -5.47 -13.52 -11.46
CA ARG A 371 -5.56 -14.96 -11.77
C ARG A 371 -6.93 -15.40 -12.30
N GLY A 372 -7.94 -14.53 -12.24
CA GLY A 372 -9.30 -14.78 -12.70
C GLY A 372 -10.19 -15.63 -11.77
N THR A 373 -9.62 -16.30 -10.76
CA THR A 373 -10.37 -17.25 -9.90
C THR A 373 -11.43 -16.58 -9.05
N THR A 374 -11.16 -15.41 -8.49
CA THR A 374 -12.12 -14.62 -7.69
C THR A 374 -13.29 -14.18 -8.56
N MET A 375 -13.02 -13.57 -9.70
CA MET A 375 -14.05 -13.09 -10.63
C MET A 375 -14.92 -14.25 -11.14
N LYS A 376 -14.33 -15.37 -11.50
CA LYS A 376 -15.04 -16.60 -11.90
C LYS A 376 -16.01 -17.07 -10.82
N ASN A 377 -15.60 -17.03 -9.55
CA ASN A 377 -16.46 -17.41 -8.44
C ASN A 377 -17.60 -16.41 -8.23
N LEU A 378 -17.35 -15.11 -8.33
CA LEU A 378 -18.37 -14.07 -8.22
C LEU A 378 -19.43 -14.19 -9.32
N ILE A 379 -18.99 -14.39 -10.58
CA ILE A 379 -19.91 -14.58 -11.71
C ILE A 379 -20.74 -15.85 -11.51
N ARG A 380 -20.12 -16.96 -11.09
CA ARG A 380 -20.84 -18.20 -10.78
C ARG A 380 -21.93 -17.99 -9.71
N MET A 381 -21.63 -17.22 -8.67
CA MET A 381 -22.58 -16.89 -7.62
C MET A 381 -23.73 -16.02 -8.16
N LEU A 382 -23.44 -14.99 -8.97
CA LEU A 382 -24.45 -14.13 -9.61
C LEU A 382 -25.35 -14.91 -10.55
N LYS A 383 -24.80 -15.77 -11.42
CA LYS A 383 -25.58 -16.63 -12.31
C LYS A 383 -26.46 -17.61 -11.53
N LYS A 384 -25.96 -18.19 -10.42
CA LYS A 384 -26.74 -19.04 -9.51
C LYS A 384 -27.88 -18.29 -8.83
N ALA A 385 -27.70 -17.00 -8.50
CA ALA A 385 -28.74 -16.13 -7.96
C ALA A 385 -29.76 -15.66 -9.02
N GLY A 386 -29.55 -16.06 -10.29
CA GLY A 386 -30.49 -15.81 -11.39
C GLY A 386 -30.15 -14.59 -12.24
N ALA A 387 -28.92 -14.08 -12.23
CA ALA A 387 -28.48 -13.04 -13.18
C ALA A 387 -28.63 -13.55 -14.63
N LYS A 388 -29.21 -12.74 -15.49
CA LYS A 388 -29.39 -13.05 -16.92
C LYS A 388 -28.06 -12.91 -17.66
N GLU A 389 -27.39 -11.78 -17.47
CA GLU A 389 -26.10 -11.46 -18.06
C GLU A 389 -25.20 -10.77 -17.02
N VAL A 390 -23.88 -10.97 -17.14
CA VAL A 390 -22.87 -10.32 -16.30
C VAL A 390 -21.75 -9.76 -17.19
N HIS A 391 -21.72 -8.46 -17.35
CA HIS A 391 -20.74 -7.70 -18.11
C HIS A 391 -19.69 -7.17 -17.18
N VAL A 392 -18.46 -7.70 -17.22
CA VAL A 392 -17.38 -7.30 -16.30
C VAL A 392 -16.65 -6.08 -16.87
N ARG A 393 -16.39 -5.10 -16.01
CA ARG A 393 -15.58 -3.91 -16.29
C ARG A 393 -14.51 -3.79 -15.21
N VAL A 394 -13.27 -3.69 -15.64
CA VAL A 394 -12.10 -3.68 -14.75
C VAL A 394 -11.48 -2.30 -14.76
N SER A 395 -11.37 -1.67 -13.61
CA SER A 395 -10.88 -0.30 -13.47
C SER A 395 -9.35 -0.15 -13.58
N SER A 396 -8.64 -1.27 -13.79
CA SER A 396 -7.24 -1.30 -14.25
C SER A 396 -7.12 -1.87 -15.66
N PRO A 397 -6.01 -1.58 -16.38
CA PRO A 397 -5.59 -2.39 -17.52
C PRO A 397 -5.23 -3.83 -17.13
N PRO A 398 -5.11 -4.78 -18.09
CA PRO A 398 -4.67 -6.13 -17.79
C PRO A 398 -3.23 -6.15 -17.28
N PHE A 399 -2.97 -6.93 -16.23
CA PHE A 399 -1.63 -7.16 -15.71
C PHE A 399 -0.83 -8.07 -16.65
N LEU A 400 0.23 -7.52 -17.24
CA LEU A 400 1.12 -8.25 -18.15
C LEU A 400 2.50 -8.51 -17.55
N PHE A 401 2.93 -7.70 -16.59
CA PHE A 401 4.28 -7.71 -16.01
C PHE A 401 4.24 -7.65 -14.47
N PRO A 402 5.26 -8.21 -13.78
CA PRO A 402 5.36 -8.14 -12.33
C PRO A 402 5.61 -6.71 -11.85
N CYS A 403 5.30 -6.41 -10.60
CA CYS A 403 5.71 -5.20 -9.93
C CYS A 403 7.00 -5.44 -9.13
N TYR A 404 7.97 -4.50 -9.24
CA TYR A 404 9.23 -4.51 -8.47
C TYR A 404 9.26 -3.42 -7.39
N PHE A 405 8.17 -2.65 -7.24
CA PHE A 405 8.13 -1.44 -6.40
C PHE A 405 7.25 -1.58 -5.15
N GLY A 406 6.88 -2.83 -4.81
CA GLY A 406 6.22 -3.14 -3.55
C GLY A 406 4.75 -3.57 -3.68
N THR A 407 4.13 -3.53 -4.87
CA THR A 407 2.83 -4.17 -5.10
C THR A 407 3.02 -5.67 -5.29
N ASP A 408 2.22 -6.48 -4.63
CA ASP A 408 2.26 -7.94 -4.78
C ASP A 408 1.62 -8.40 -6.10
N VAL A 409 2.22 -7.98 -7.23
CA VAL A 409 1.91 -8.51 -8.55
C VAL A 409 2.89 -9.65 -8.82
N PRO A 410 2.38 -10.90 -8.91
CA PRO A 410 3.23 -12.08 -8.99
C PRO A 410 4.00 -12.16 -10.32
N SER A 411 4.87 -13.15 -10.43
CA SER A 411 5.61 -13.42 -11.66
C SER A 411 4.66 -13.66 -12.85
N ASN A 412 5.13 -13.40 -14.08
CA ASN A 412 4.35 -13.51 -15.31
C ASN A 412 3.57 -14.84 -15.45
N LYS A 413 4.11 -15.93 -14.92
CA LYS A 413 3.48 -17.28 -14.98
C LYS A 413 2.14 -17.36 -14.23
N GLN A 414 1.87 -16.44 -13.33
CA GLN A 414 0.65 -16.41 -12.51
C GLN A 414 -0.35 -15.33 -12.98
N LEU A 415 0.03 -14.50 -13.95
CA LEU A 415 -0.83 -13.46 -14.52
C LEU A 415 -1.65 -14.05 -15.66
N ILE A 416 -2.97 -14.10 -15.55
CA ILE A 416 -3.84 -14.66 -16.57
C ILE A 416 -3.69 -13.93 -17.92
N ALA A 417 -3.57 -12.60 -17.88
CA ALA A 417 -3.45 -11.78 -19.08
C ALA A 417 -2.08 -11.88 -19.77
N SER A 418 -1.06 -12.47 -19.12
CA SER A 418 0.24 -12.73 -19.78
C SER A 418 0.18 -13.86 -20.81
N SER A 419 -0.84 -14.72 -20.72
CA SER A 419 -0.96 -15.94 -21.55
C SER A 419 -2.30 -16.08 -22.26
N HIS A 420 -3.31 -15.26 -21.93
CA HIS A 420 -4.65 -15.31 -22.49
C HIS A 420 -5.07 -13.96 -23.06
N SER A 421 -5.78 -13.97 -24.18
CA SER A 421 -6.45 -12.77 -24.70
C SER A 421 -7.64 -12.37 -23.81
N VAL A 422 -8.13 -11.13 -23.99
CA VAL A 422 -9.30 -10.62 -23.24
C VAL A 422 -10.52 -11.51 -23.47
N GLU A 423 -10.70 -12.00 -24.70
CA GLU A 423 -11.81 -12.91 -25.08
C GLU A 423 -11.67 -14.28 -24.42
N GLU A 424 -10.45 -14.78 -24.27
CA GLU A 424 -10.17 -16.06 -23.57
C GLU A 424 -10.41 -15.91 -22.07
N ILE A 425 -9.95 -14.80 -21.45
CA ILE A 425 -10.23 -14.49 -20.05
C ILE A 425 -11.74 -14.36 -19.82
N CYS A 426 -12.45 -13.63 -20.69
CA CYS A 426 -13.90 -13.49 -20.62
C CYS A 426 -14.62 -14.84 -20.58
N ARG A 427 -14.24 -15.74 -21.46
CA ARG A 427 -14.78 -17.13 -21.50
C ARG A 427 -14.42 -17.93 -20.26
N GLU A 428 -13.18 -17.80 -19.79
CA GLU A 428 -12.72 -18.56 -18.62
C GLU A 428 -13.42 -18.14 -17.33
N ILE A 429 -13.60 -16.83 -17.10
CA ILE A 429 -14.32 -16.32 -15.93
C ILE A 429 -15.83 -16.52 -16.05
N GLY A 430 -16.35 -16.80 -17.26
CA GLY A 430 -17.78 -17.01 -17.52
C GLY A 430 -18.61 -15.74 -17.63
N ALA A 431 -17.98 -14.61 -17.99
CA ALA A 431 -18.65 -13.33 -18.22
C ALA A 431 -19.29 -13.29 -19.63
N ASP A 432 -20.36 -12.50 -19.78
CA ASP A 432 -21.00 -12.25 -21.08
C ASP A 432 -20.22 -11.21 -21.90
N SER A 433 -19.50 -10.29 -21.24
CA SER A 433 -18.49 -9.42 -21.85
C SER A 433 -17.46 -8.98 -20.82
N LEU A 434 -16.25 -8.64 -21.27
CA LEU A 434 -15.15 -8.14 -20.45
C LEU A 434 -14.53 -6.89 -21.10
N GLY A 435 -14.31 -5.84 -20.32
CA GLY A 435 -13.61 -4.62 -20.71
C GLY A 435 -12.67 -4.17 -19.62
N TYR A 436 -11.45 -3.81 -20.00
CA TYR A 436 -10.42 -3.28 -19.10
C TYR A 436 -10.22 -1.78 -19.36
N MET A 437 -9.85 -1.03 -18.33
CA MET A 437 -9.44 0.37 -18.46
C MET A 437 -8.32 0.48 -19.52
N PRO A 438 -8.45 1.37 -20.51
CA PRO A 438 -7.34 1.69 -21.41
C PRO A 438 -6.18 2.35 -20.65
N VAL A 439 -4.93 2.05 -21.05
CA VAL A 439 -3.74 2.65 -20.40
C VAL A 439 -3.72 4.19 -20.61
N GLU A 440 -4.16 4.64 -21.76
CA GLU A 440 -4.26 6.05 -22.14
C GLU A 440 -5.21 6.89 -21.26
N ASP A 441 -6.21 6.26 -20.64
CA ASP A 441 -7.19 6.94 -19.79
C ASP A 441 -6.71 7.10 -18.33
N LEU A 442 -5.60 6.43 -17.95
CA LEU A 442 -5.12 6.40 -16.56
C LEU A 442 -4.61 7.77 -16.08
N GLU A 443 -3.92 8.54 -16.93
CA GLU A 443 -3.44 9.87 -16.56
C GLU A 443 -4.60 10.84 -16.33
N GLU A 444 -5.62 10.81 -17.16
CA GLU A 444 -6.82 11.62 -16.98
C GLU A 444 -7.57 11.19 -15.70
N MET A 445 -7.68 9.88 -15.44
CA MET A 445 -8.24 9.35 -14.19
C MET A 445 -7.54 9.94 -12.96
N ALA A 446 -6.21 10.01 -12.97
CA ALA A 446 -5.39 10.54 -11.89
C ALA A 446 -5.12 12.06 -11.99
N GLY A 447 -5.96 12.82 -12.72
CA GLY A 447 -5.85 14.29 -12.78
C GLY A 447 -4.64 14.82 -13.55
N GLY A 448 -4.06 14.03 -14.47
CA GLY A 448 -2.91 14.41 -15.28
C GLY A 448 -1.56 14.13 -14.63
N LEU A 449 -1.52 13.38 -13.53
CA LEU A 449 -0.26 12.98 -12.90
C LEU A 449 0.52 11.99 -13.77
N PRO A 450 1.87 12.12 -13.87
CA PRO A 450 2.69 11.12 -14.51
C PRO A 450 2.72 9.83 -13.69
N LEU A 451 2.19 8.76 -14.26
CA LEU A 451 1.98 7.49 -13.55
C LEU A 451 3.05 6.43 -13.86
N CYS A 452 3.33 5.58 -12.90
CA CYS A 452 3.94 4.28 -13.12
C CYS A 452 2.87 3.28 -13.57
N THR A 453 2.96 2.83 -14.80
CA THR A 453 2.07 1.83 -15.42
C THR A 453 2.83 0.57 -15.82
N ALA A 454 3.99 0.32 -15.21
CA ALA A 454 4.92 -0.73 -15.61
C ALA A 454 4.31 -2.16 -15.53
N CYS A 455 3.46 -2.42 -14.55
CA CYS A 455 2.74 -3.69 -14.42
C CYS A 455 1.79 -4.00 -15.60
N PHE A 456 1.42 -2.99 -16.38
CA PHE A 456 0.58 -3.12 -17.58
C PHE A 456 1.40 -3.06 -18.88
N THR A 457 2.46 -2.23 -18.92
CA THR A 457 3.18 -1.86 -20.15
C THR A 457 4.59 -2.44 -20.26
N GLY A 458 5.19 -2.89 -19.15
CA GLY A 458 6.62 -3.26 -19.07
C GLY A 458 7.58 -2.06 -19.04
N ASN A 459 7.06 -0.82 -19.09
CA ASN A 459 7.89 0.39 -19.07
C ASN A 459 8.18 0.84 -17.65
N TYR A 460 9.23 0.29 -17.06
CA TYR A 460 9.64 0.64 -15.71
C TYR A 460 10.31 2.02 -15.65
N PRO A 461 10.07 2.82 -14.59
CA PRO A 461 10.69 4.15 -14.46
C PRO A 461 12.21 4.11 -14.27
N MET A 462 12.76 2.97 -13.85
CA MET A 462 14.19 2.70 -13.64
C MET A 462 14.53 1.26 -14.02
N ASP A 463 15.82 0.93 -14.12
CA ASP A 463 16.29 -0.43 -14.35
C ASP A 463 15.85 -1.35 -13.22
N VAL A 464 15.27 -2.49 -13.56
CA VAL A 464 14.81 -3.53 -12.63
C VAL A 464 15.60 -4.80 -12.85
N PRO A 465 15.74 -5.69 -11.82
CA PRO A 465 16.39 -6.97 -11.97
C PRO A 465 15.66 -7.86 -12.99
N ASP A 466 16.40 -8.78 -13.63
CA ASP A 466 15.78 -9.85 -14.43
C ASP A 466 14.86 -10.70 -13.56
N GLY A 467 13.70 -11.11 -14.11
CA GLY A 467 12.56 -11.65 -13.38
C GLY A 467 12.78 -12.89 -12.49
N GLU A 468 13.98 -13.52 -12.53
CA GLU A 468 14.34 -14.64 -11.67
C GLU A 468 14.92 -14.20 -10.29
N ILE A 469 15.19 -12.90 -10.10
CA ILE A 469 15.87 -12.37 -8.90
C ILE A 469 14.89 -11.67 -7.94
N LYS A 470 13.60 -11.57 -8.28
CA LYS A 470 12.61 -10.90 -7.43
C LYS A 470 12.57 -11.47 -6.00
N ASP A 471 12.74 -12.76 -5.88
CA ASP A 471 12.63 -13.51 -4.62
C ASP A 471 14.00 -13.85 -3.99
N ALA A 472 15.10 -13.22 -4.43
CA ALA A 472 16.47 -13.58 -4.03
C ALA A 472 16.83 -13.21 -2.57
N LEU A 473 15.98 -12.47 -1.86
CA LEU A 473 16.13 -12.18 -0.43
C LEU A 473 15.30 -13.11 0.48
N GLU A 474 14.46 -13.96 -0.10
CA GLU A 474 13.75 -15.04 0.59
C GLU A 474 14.62 -16.30 0.70
#